data_49ff23cfc8bb4682a192f07a9e942063
#
_entry.id   49ff23cfc8bb4682a192f07a9e942063
#
_cell.length_a   1.000
_cell.length_b   1.000
_cell.length_c   1.000
_cell.angle_alpha   90.00
_cell.angle_beta   90.00
_cell.angle_gamma   90.00
#
_symmetry.space_group_name_H-M   'P 1'
#
loop_
_entity.id
_entity.type
_entity.pdbx_description
1 polymer ?
#
loop_
_entity_poly.entity_id
_entity_poly.type
_entity_poly.pdbx_seq_one_letter_code
_entity_poly.pdbx_strand_id
1 'polypeptide(L)'
;DSIRPELLEQDNLIIANSRKTYAYGQIALWSATMPLTSLSVLDEYFGKLAIANPDTAPYGKAAQQALHNLSLWPQVKSNLITGININQTFQQVRSQAVPLGVVANSQLVINQYQGLIIPVQYYQPIDQQLVIIKASHQVDAAQKISDFILQASSQKKLQQLGYLPIKLSQEHSKVKH
;
A
#
# COMPACT_ATOMS: atom_id res chain seq x y z
N ASP A 1 -0.36 -1.68 7.92
CA ASP A 1 0.23 -0.32 7.97
C ASP A 1 1.13 -0.18 9.21
N SER A 2 1.78 0.98 9.39
CA SER A 2 2.67 1.28 10.53
C SER A 2 1.96 2.04 11.66
N ILE A 3 0.86 2.73 11.39
CA ILE A 3 0.23 3.65 12.35
C ILE A 3 -0.29 2.89 13.59
N ARG A 4 -1.06 1.82 13.39
CA ARG A 4 -1.60 1.02 14.49
C ARG A 4 -0.53 0.29 15.30
N PRO A 5 0.44 -0.40 14.68
CA PRO A 5 1.61 -0.95 15.39
C PRO A 5 2.37 0.08 16.21
N GLU A 6 2.55 1.29 15.69
CA GLU A 6 3.23 2.39 16.38
C GLU A 6 2.44 2.88 17.60
N LEU A 7 1.13 3.08 17.47
CA LEU A 7 0.27 3.44 18.60
C LEU A 7 0.30 2.38 19.70
N LEU A 8 0.23 1.09 19.35
CA LEU A 8 0.34 0.00 20.32
C LEU A 8 1.71 -0.02 21.04
N GLU A 9 2.78 0.37 20.34
CA GLU A 9 4.11 0.52 20.95
C GLU A 9 4.16 1.71 21.91
N GLN A 10 3.64 2.88 21.51
CA GLN A 10 3.55 4.08 22.35
C GLN A 10 2.73 3.83 23.63
N ASP A 11 1.66 3.06 23.52
CA ASP A 11 0.82 2.67 24.65
C ASP A 11 1.43 1.53 25.50
N ASN A 12 2.65 1.07 25.16
CA ASN A 12 3.34 -0.03 25.87
C ASN A 12 2.54 -1.36 25.89
N LEU A 13 1.77 -1.62 24.84
CA LEU A 13 0.91 -2.80 24.71
C LEU A 13 1.59 -3.95 23.94
N ILE A 14 2.82 -3.75 23.45
CA ILE A 14 3.59 -4.77 22.71
C ILE A 14 4.79 -5.26 23.49
N ILE A 15 5.31 -6.43 23.13
CA ILE A 15 6.63 -6.89 23.57
C ILE A 15 7.69 -5.95 23.01
N ALA A 16 8.62 -5.52 23.86
CA ALA A 16 9.68 -4.59 23.48
C ALA A 16 10.44 -5.11 22.23
N ASN A 17 10.68 -4.22 21.28
CA ASN A 17 11.37 -4.51 20.01
C ASN A 17 10.68 -5.54 19.11
N SER A 18 9.41 -5.88 19.35
CA SER A 18 8.66 -6.81 18.50
C SER A 18 8.06 -6.15 17.26
N ARG A 19 8.02 -4.81 17.18
CA ARG A 19 7.56 -4.09 15.98
C ARG A 19 8.55 -4.26 14.85
N LYS A 20 8.10 -4.90 13.77
CA LYS A 20 8.91 -5.20 12.58
C LYS A 20 8.16 -4.83 11.31
N THR A 21 8.83 -4.17 10.39
CA THR A 21 8.35 -4.04 9.00
C THR A 21 8.66 -5.35 8.28
N TYR A 22 7.64 -5.99 7.71
CA TYR A 22 7.80 -7.26 7.00
C TYR A 22 7.64 -7.13 5.47
N ALA A 23 7.09 -6.01 4.98
CA ALA A 23 6.95 -5.74 3.55
C ALA A 23 6.64 -4.25 3.33
N TYR A 24 6.80 -3.78 2.09
CA TYR A 24 6.28 -2.48 1.65
C TYR A 24 5.18 -2.68 0.62
N GLY A 25 4.06 -1.96 0.81
CA GLY A 25 2.97 -1.95 -0.16
C GLY A 25 3.37 -1.19 -1.43
N GLN A 26 2.76 -1.60 -2.55
CA GLN A 26 2.82 -0.86 -3.81
C GLN A 26 1.43 -0.42 -4.22
N ILE A 27 1.33 0.75 -4.85
CA ILE A 27 0.10 1.21 -5.49
C ILE A 27 0.19 1.03 -7.00
N ALA A 28 -0.97 0.79 -7.60
CA ALA A 28 -1.12 0.67 -9.05
C ALA A 28 -2.37 1.41 -9.51
N LEU A 29 -2.29 2.05 -10.66
CA LEU A 29 -3.45 2.55 -11.38
C LEU A 29 -4.12 1.36 -12.07
N TRP A 30 -5.43 1.21 -11.89
CA TRP A 30 -6.18 0.07 -12.41
C TRP A 30 -7.59 0.42 -12.84
N SER A 31 -8.06 -0.25 -13.89
CA SER A 31 -9.44 -0.26 -14.36
C SER A 31 -9.87 -1.70 -14.62
N ALA A 32 -11.12 -2.02 -14.34
CA ALA A 32 -11.70 -3.33 -14.64
C ALA A 32 -12.06 -3.51 -16.12
N THR A 33 -12.13 -2.41 -16.89
CA THR A 33 -12.65 -2.40 -18.26
C THR A 33 -11.72 -1.77 -19.28
N MET A 34 -10.85 -0.85 -18.85
CA MET A 34 -9.94 -0.12 -19.75
C MET A 34 -8.52 -0.73 -19.67
N PRO A 35 -7.91 -1.11 -20.80
CA PRO A 35 -6.50 -1.43 -20.81
C PRO A 35 -5.67 -0.16 -20.55
N LEU A 36 -4.73 -0.24 -19.62
CA LEU A 36 -3.87 0.87 -19.24
C LEU A 36 -2.44 0.56 -19.71
N THR A 37 -1.87 1.42 -20.52
CA THR A 37 -0.51 1.27 -21.06
C THR A 37 0.49 2.27 -20.52
N SER A 38 0.03 3.43 -20.03
CA SER A 38 0.86 4.49 -19.47
C SER A 38 0.09 5.28 -18.42
N LEU A 39 0.80 5.87 -17.44
CA LEU A 39 0.22 6.81 -16.49
C LEU A 39 -0.25 8.13 -17.15
N SER A 40 0.23 8.43 -18.37
CA SER A 40 -0.22 9.59 -19.15
C SER A 40 -1.72 9.53 -19.50
N VAL A 41 -2.38 8.39 -19.35
CA VAL A 41 -3.85 8.33 -19.43
C VAL A 41 -4.51 9.31 -18.46
N LEU A 42 -3.86 9.64 -17.35
CA LEU A 42 -4.37 10.60 -16.37
C LEU A 42 -4.25 12.06 -16.83
N ASP A 43 -3.40 12.39 -17.81
CA ASP A 43 -3.19 13.77 -18.29
C ASP A 43 -4.45 14.34 -18.95
N GLU A 44 -5.24 13.48 -19.59
CA GLU A 44 -6.49 13.83 -20.27
C GLU A 44 -7.72 13.18 -19.62
N TYR A 45 -7.56 12.61 -18.42
CA TYR A 45 -8.66 11.91 -17.74
C TYR A 45 -9.48 12.86 -16.87
N PHE A 46 -10.73 13.08 -17.25
CA PHE A 46 -11.72 13.92 -16.54
C PHE A 46 -12.84 13.09 -15.86
N GLY A 47 -12.71 11.78 -15.86
CA GLY A 47 -13.66 10.88 -15.22
C GLY A 47 -13.43 10.73 -13.71
N LYS A 48 -14.26 9.90 -13.07
CA LYS A 48 -14.14 9.58 -11.65
C LYS A 48 -12.93 8.68 -11.40
N LEU A 49 -12.12 9.03 -10.40
CA LEU A 49 -10.95 8.28 -9.95
C LEU A 49 -11.13 7.86 -8.49
N ALA A 50 -11.11 6.55 -8.22
CA ALA A 50 -11.19 6.03 -6.86
C ALA A 50 -9.81 6.02 -6.19
N ILE A 51 -9.74 6.54 -4.97
CA ILE A 51 -8.59 6.39 -4.06
C ILE A 51 -9.10 6.03 -2.66
N ALA A 52 -8.27 5.40 -1.83
CA ALA A 52 -8.60 5.28 -0.41
C ALA A 52 -8.49 6.66 0.27
N ASN A 53 -9.15 6.84 1.41
CA ASN A 53 -9.12 8.09 2.14
C ASN A 53 -7.68 8.43 2.57
N PRO A 54 -7.09 9.54 2.11
CA PRO A 54 -5.72 9.91 2.43
C PRO A 54 -5.48 10.18 3.92
N ASP A 55 -6.50 10.61 4.65
CA ASP A 55 -6.39 10.97 6.06
C ASP A 55 -6.35 9.74 6.98
N THR A 56 -6.95 8.62 6.55
CA THR A 56 -7.14 7.45 7.40
C THR A 56 -6.53 6.16 6.85
N ALA A 57 -6.14 6.14 5.57
CA ALA A 57 -5.62 4.95 4.91
C ALA A 57 -4.25 5.20 4.28
N PRO A 58 -3.20 4.43 4.65
CA PRO A 58 -1.84 4.61 4.12
C PRO A 58 -1.74 4.53 2.59
N TYR A 59 -2.50 3.64 1.98
CA TYR A 59 -2.59 3.54 0.52
C TYR A 59 -3.24 4.78 -0.12
N GLY A 60 -4.19 5.41 0.57
CA GLY A 60 -4.79 6.67 0.15
C GLY A 60 -3.80 7.83 0.23
N LYS A 61 -3.03 7.91 1.32
CA LYS A 61 -1.96 8.90 1.47
C LYS A 61 -0.91 8.74 0.37
N ALA A 62 -0.49 7.52 0.07
CA ALA A 62 0.44 7.22 -1.01
C ALA A 62 -0.13 7.60 -2.39
N ALA A 63 -1.41 7.31 -2.65
CA ALA A 63 -2.09 7.72 -3.88
C ALA A 63 -2.12 9.24 -4.04
N GLN A 64 -2.48 9.97 -2.97
CA GLN A 64 -2.48 11.43 -2.96
C GLN A 64 -1.08 12.00 -3.24
N GLN A 65 -0.05 11.49 -2.56
CA GLN A 65 1.34 11.91 -2.77
C GLN A 65 1.78 11.66 -4.22
N ALA A 66 1.48 10.48 -4.76
CA ALA A 66 1.82 10.16 -6.14
C ALA A 66 1.15 11.11 -7.14
N LEU A 67 -0.13 11.38 -6.96
CA LEU A 67 -0.88 12.31 -7.81
C LEU A 67 -0.34 13.75 -7.72
N HIS A 68 0.11 14.19 -6.53
CA HIS A 68 0.78 15.48 -6.37
C HIS A 68 2.14 15.51 -7.08
N ASN A 69 2.98 14.49 -6.87
CA ASN A 69 4.33 14.43 -7.44
C ASN A 69 4.33 14.23 -8.97
N LEU A 70 3.24 13.68 -9.51
CA LEU A 70 2.98 13.61 -10.95
C LEU A 70 2.32 14.89 -11.50
N SER A 71 2.06 15.91 -10.67
CA SER A 71 1.35 17.15 -11.04
C SER A 71 -0.10 16.95 -11.51
N LEU A 72 -0.71 15.81 -11.17
CA LEU A 72 -2.06 15.43 -11.59
C LEU A 72 -3.15 15.83 -10.59
N TRP A 73 -2.77 16.16 -9.35
CA TRP A 73 -3.72 16.46 -8.28
C TRP A 73 -4.75 17.55 -8.61
N PRO A 74 -4.36 18.71 -9.17
CA PRO A 74 -5.32 19.77 -9.49
C PRO A 74 -6.43 19.31 -10.44
N GLN A 75 -6.09 18.43 -11.38
CA GLN A 75 -6.99 17.92 -12.41
C GLN A 75 -7.98 16.88 -11.84
N VAL A 76 -7.49 15.96 -10.99
CA VAL A 76 -8.31 14.81 -10.55
C VAL A 76 -9.09 15.09 -9.27
N LYS A 77 -8.68 16.05 -8.43
CA LYS A 77 -9.23 16.28 -7.08
C LYS A 77 -10.75 16.48 -7.03
N SER A 78 -11.33 17.13 -8.04
CA SER A 78 -12.78 17.38 -8.10
C SER A 78 -13.60 16.13 -8.47
N ASN A 79 -12.95 15.11 -9.01
CA ASN A 79 -13.57 13.88 -9.50
C ASN A 79 -13.16 12.65 -8.67
N LEU A 80 -12.52 12.86 -7.51
CA LEU A 80 -12.14 11.76 -6.63
C LEU A 80 -13.36 11.14 -5.96
N ILE A 81 -13.38 9.82 -5.96
CA ILE A 81 -14.28 9.00 -5.16
C ILE A 81 -13.44 8.34 -4.07
N THR A 82 -13.72 8.69 -2.82
CA THR A 82 -12.91 8.26 -1.69
C THR A 82 -13.51 7.02 -1.02
N GLY A 83 -12.79 5.92 -1.03
CA GLY A 83 -13.11 4.73 -0.24
C GLY A 83 -12.60 4.87 1.20
N ILE A 84 -13.33 4.34 2.19
CA ILE A 84 -12.90 4.38 3.60
C ILE A 84 -11.58 3.63 3.85
N ASN A 85 -11.23 2.69 2.97
CA ASN A 85 -9.99 1.93 2.97
C ASN A 85 -9.68 1.40 1.57
N ILE A 86 -8.50 0.78 1.41
CA ILE A 86 -8.05 0.26 0.11
C ILE A 86 -8.92 -0.90 -0.42
N ASN A 87 -9.57 -1.67 0.47
CA ASN A 87 -10.46 -2.75 0.04
C ASN A 87 -11.74 -2.20 -0.60
N GLN A 88 -12.34 -1.18 0.00
CA GLN A 88 -13.51 -0.52 -0.59
C GLN A 88 -13.16 0.12 -1.93
N THR A 89 -12.02 0.82 -2.02
CA THR A 89 -11.53 1.40 -3.27
C THR A 89 -11.39 0.35 -4.36
N PHE A 90 -10.77 -0.79 -4.05
CA PHE A 90 -10.64 -1.89 -4.99
C PHE A 90 -12.02 -2.42 -5.45
N GLN A 91 -12.97 -2.58 -4.52
CA GLN A 91 -14.32 -3.06 -4.87
C GLN A 91 -15.10 -2.04 -5.73
N GLN A 92 -14.94 -0.74 -5.49
CA GLN A 92 -15.54 0.30 -6.32
C GLN A 92 -15.11 0.21 -7.79
N VAL A 93 -13.81 -0.05 -8.03
CA VAL A 93 -13.29 -0.23 -9.40
C VAL A 93 -13.68 -1.61 -9.96
N ARG A 94 -13.57 -2.67 -9.16
CA ARG A 94 -13.91 -4.03 -9.57
C ARG A 94 -15.37 -4.17 -9.99
N SER A 95 -16.27 -3.53 -9.28
CA SER A 95 -17.71 -3.52 -9.61
C SER A 95 -18.07 -2.54 -10.73
N GLN A 96 -17.09 -1.82 -11.27
CA GLN A 96 -17.26 -0.77 -12.29
C GLN A 96 -18.09 0.43 -11.82
N ALA A 97 -18.36 0.57 -10.52
CA ALA A 97 -19.01 1.75 -9.96
C ALA A 97 -18.13 3.02 -10.15
N VAL A 98 -16.81 2.83 -10.18
CA VAL A 98 -15.83 3.84 -10.56
C VAL A 98 -14.93 3.25 -11.64
N PRO A 99 -14.76 3.90 -12.80
CA PRO A 99 -14.07 3.30 -13.94
C PRO A 99 -12.56 3.14 -13.76
N LEU A 100 -11.93 3.94 -12.90
CA LEU A 100 -10.48 3.97 -12.70
C LEU A 100 -10.17 4.19 -11.21
N GLY A 101 -9.09 3.62 -10.71
CA GLY A 101 -8.68 3.84 -9.32
C GLY A 101 -7.23 3.51 -9.06
N VAL A 102 -6.72 4.08 -7.95
CA VAL A 102 -5.41 3.72 -7.40
C VAL A 102 -5.65 2.68 -6.29
N VAL A 103 -5.17 1.48 -6.52
CA VAL A 103 -5.40 0.30 -5.67
C VAL A 103 -4.07 -0.31 -5.20
N ALA A 104 -4.11 -1.28 -4.28
CA ALA A 104 -2.91 -2.00 -3.89
C ALA A 104 -2.53 -3.03 -4.99
N ASN A 105 -1.25 -3.04 -5.38
CA ASN A 105 -0.76 -4.02 -6.35
C ASN A 105 -0.98 -5.47 -5.88
N SER A 106 -0.85 -5.73 -4.57
CA SER A 106 -1.12 -7.06 -4.00
C SER A 106 -2.57 -7.54 -4.22
N GLN A 107 -3.56 -6.63 -4.23
CA GLN A 107 -4.93 -6.98 -4.55
C GLN A 107 -5.07 -7.41 -6.02
N LEU A 108 -4.36 -6.74 -6.93
CA LEU A 108 -4.35 -7.11 -8.34
C LEU A 108 -3.70 -8.48 -8.55
N VAL A 109 -2.52 -8.70 -8.00
CA VAL A 109 -1.79 -9.96 -8.13
C VAL A 109 -2.60 -11.15 -7.58
N ILE A 110 -3.17 -11.01 -6.38
CA ILE A 110 -3.97 -12.08 -5.75
C ILE A 110 -5.22 -12.42 -6.57
N ASN A 111 -5.83 -11.42 -7.21
CA ASN A 111 -7.02 -11.62 -8.05
C ASN A 111 -6.68 -11.83 -9.54
N GLN A 112 -5.42 -12.00 -9.90
CA GLN A 112 -4.94 -12.22 -11.27
C GLN A 112 -5.29 -11.09 -12.25
N TYR A 113 -5.38 -9.86 -11.73
CA TYR A 113 -5.54 -8.65 -12.53
C TYR A 113 -4.18 -8.00 -12.80
N GLN A 114 -4.13 -7.18 -13.86
CA GLN A 114 -2.97 -6.38 -14.21
C GLN A 114 -3.31 -4.89 -14.12
N GLY A 115 -2.44 -4.12 -13.52
CA GLY A 115 -2.52 -2.66 -13.45
C GLY A 115 -1.17 -2.02 -13.73
N LEU A 116 -1.15 -0.72 -13.89
CA LEU A 116 0.08 0.06 -14.02
C LEU A 116 0.65 0.37 -12.66
N ILE A 117 1.81 -0.19 -12.34
CA ILE A 117 2.53 0.15 -11.12
C ILE A 117 2.90 1.63 -11.14
N ILE A 118 2.54 2.34 -10.08
CA ILE A 118 3.01 3.70 -9.86
C ILE A 118 4.40 3.61 -9.22
N PRO A 119 5.44 4.23 -9.81
CA PRO A 119 6.81 4.15 -9.31
C PRO A 119 6.93 4.69 -7.87
N VAL A 120 7.68 3.98 -7.05
CA VAL A 120 7.84 4.25 -5.61
C VAL A 120 8.46 5.62 -5.29
N GLN A 121 9.14 6.23 -6.24
CA GLN A 121 9.70 7.57 -6.09
C GLN A 121 8.64 8.68 -5.95
N TYR A 122 7.38 8.40 -6.30
CA TYR A 122 6.30 9.36 -6.23
C TYR A 122 5.53 9.36 -4.92
N TYR A 123 5.82 8.43 -3.99
CA TYR A 123 5.15 8.36 -2.69
C TYR A 123 6.07 7.79 -1.60
N GLN A 124 5.71 8.03 -0.35
CA GLN A 124 6.43 7.47 0.78
C GLN A 124 6.18 5.95 0.90
N PRO A 125 7.14 5.17 1.39
CA PRO A 125 6.95 3.73 1.61
C PRO A 125 5.68 3.43 2.42
N ILE A 126 4.95 2.40 1.99
CA ILE A 126 3.74 1.93 2.69
C ILE A 126 4.15 0.73 3.55
N ASP A 127 4.66 1.03 4.74
CA ASP A 127 5.15 0.02 5.67
C ASP A 127 4.05 -0.95 6.08
N GLN A 128 4.29 -2.24 5.92
CA GLN A 128 3.46 -3.30 6.48
C GLN A 128 4.17 -3.84 7.71
N GLN A 129 3.61 -3.56 8.89
CA GLN A 129 4.24 -3.90 10.16
C GLN A 129 3.43 -4.94 10.93
N LEU A 130 4.13 -5.71 11.73
CA LEU A 130 3.59 -6.61 12.74
C LEU A 130 4.14 -6.23 14.12
N VAL A 131 3.43 -6.63 15.16
CA VAL A 131 3.82 -6.51 16.57
C VAL A 131 3.40 -7.77 17.32
N ILE A 132 4.04 -8.05 18.44
CA ILE A 132 3.62 -9.09 19.37
C ILE A 132 2.95 -8.40 20.56
N ILE A 133 1.67 -8.71 20.80
CA ILE A 133 0.90 -8.12 21.89
C ILE A 133 1.39 -8.66 23.24
N LYS A 134 1.66 -7.74 24.18
CA LYS A 134 2.23 -8.05 25.49
C LYS A 134 1.31 -8.94 26.35
N ALA A 135 0.01 -8.74 26.24
CA ALA A 135 -1.00 -9.53 26.98
C ALA A 135 -1.31 -10.91 26.32
N SER A 136 -0.61 -11.28 25.25
CA SER A 136 -0.83 -12.58 24.58
C SER A 136 -0.35 -13.73 25.47
N HIS A 137 -1.16 -14.78 25.58
CA HIS A 137 -0.77 -16.04 26.19
C HIS A 137 0.06 -16.95 25.24
N GLN A 138 0.31 -16.50 24.00
CA GLN A 138 0.99 -17.25 22.95
C GLN A 138 2.20 -16.49 22.38
N VAL A 139 2.98 -15.83 23.25
CA VAL A 139 4.11 -14.99 22.84
C VAL A 139 5.14 -15.78 22.02
N ASP A 140 5.48 -16.99 22.43
CA ASP A 140 6.46 -17.84 21.73
C ASP A 140 5.97 -18.25 20.33
N ALA A 141 4.68 -18.57 20.21
CA ALA A 141 4.09 -18.87 18.90
C ALA A 141 4.05 -17.62 18.00
N ALA A 142 3.72 -16.47 18.56
CA ALA A 142 3.74 -15.19 17.84
C ALA A 142 5.16 -14.82 17.36
N GLN A 143 6.18 -15.09 18.19
CA GLN A 143 7.59 -14.87 17.81
C GLN A 143 7.98 -15.78 16.63
N LYS A 144 7.63 -17.07 16.68
CA LYS A 144 7.89 -18.01 15.56
C LYS A 144 7.22 -17.55 14.25
N ILE A 145 5.99 -17.02 14.33
CA ILE A 145 5.29 -16.48 13.16
C ILE A 145 6.02 -15.23 12.63
N SER A 146 6.43 -14.34 13.52
CA SER A 146 7.20 -13.15 13.15
C SER A 146 8.48 -13.55 12.41
N ASP A 147 9.26 -14.46 12.97
CA ASP A 147 10.50 -14.94 12.39
C ASP A 147 10.25 -15.65 11.06
N PHE A 148 9.20 -16.46 10.95
CA PHE A 148 8.80 -17.11 9.71
C PHE A 148 8.48 -16.10 8.60
N ILE A 149 7.72 -15.04 8.89
CA ILE A 149 7.38 -14.00 7.90
C ILE A 149 8.64 -13.27 7.41
N LEU A 150 9.63 -13.08 8.28
CA LEU A 150 10.88 -12.38 7.95
C LEU A 150 11.92 -13.26 7.26
N GLN A 151 11.71 -14.58 7.16
CA GLN A 151 12.62 -15.49 6.45
C GLN A 151 12.68 -15.21 4.95
N ALA A 152 13.82 -15.49 4.34
CA ALA A 152 14.04 -15.25 2.90
C ALA A 152 12.99 -15.93 1.99
N SER A 153 12.55 -17.13 2.33
CA SER A 153 11.50 -17.86 1.60
C SER A 153 10.16 -17.14 1.64
N SER A 154 9.75 -16.64 2.83
CA SER A 154 8.52 -15.88 3.01
C SER A 154 8.61 -14.51 2.32
N GLN A 155 9.76 -13.86 2.39
CA GLN A 155 10.00 -12.58 1.70
C GLN A 155 9.90 -12.75 0.16
N LYS A 156 10.43 -13.84 -0.39
CA LYS A 156 10.25 -14.17 -1.82
C LYS A 156 8.77 -14.39 -2.16
N LYS A 157 8.00 -15.03 -1.27
CA LYS A 157 6.57 -15.22 -1.47
C LYS A 157 5.79 -13.90 -1.42
N LEU A 158 6.14 -12.99 -0.50
CA LEU A 158 5.53 -11.66 -0.43
C LEU A 158 5.79 -10.85 -1.70
N GLN A 159 6.99 -10.93 -2.28
CA GLN A 159 7.29 -10.31 -3.58
C GLN A 159 6.38 -10.87 -4.69
N GLN A 160 6.21 -12.18 -4.75
CA GLN A 160 5.29 -12.82 -5.70
C GLN A 160 3.83 -12.39 -5.51
N LEU A 161 3.45 -11.95 -4.32
CA LEU A 161 2.15 -11.42 -3.99
C LEU A 161 2.02 -9.89 -4.20
N GLY A 162 3.00 -9.26 -4.83
CA GLY A 162 2.94 -7.85 -5.21
C GLY A 162 3.38 -6.86 -4.14
N TYR A 163 4.16 -7.32 -3.14
CA TYR A 163 4.82 -6.45 -2.17
C TYR A 163 6.28 -6.20 -2.56
N LEU A 164 6.85 -5.13 -2.02
CA LEU A 164 8.29 -4.88 -2.12
C LEU A 164 9.03 -5.47 -0.91
N PRO A 165 10.27 -5.95 -1.10
CA PRO A 165 11.08 -6.51 -0.04
C PRO A 165 11.59 -5.42 0.91
N ILE A 166 11.82 -5.80 2.17
CA ILE A 166 12.35 -4.89 3.20
C ILE A 166 13.76 -4.35 2.89
N LYS A 167 14.54 -5.00 2.03
CA LYS A 167 15.90 -4.54 1.66
C LYS A 167 15.93 -3.30 0.76
N LEU A 168 14.85 -2.95 0.06
CA LEU A 168 14.80 -1.78 -0.82
C LEU A 168 14.74 -0.44 -0.07
N SER A 169 14.30 -0.41 1.19
CA SER A 169 14.26 0.82 1.99
C SER A 169 15.63 1.36 2.39
N GLN A 170 16.66 0.51 2.41
CA GLN A 170 18.01 0.93 2.76
C GLN A 170 18.73 1.69 1.63
N GLU A 171 18.33 1.49 0.37
CA GLU A 171 18.95 2.18 -0.76
C GLU A 171 18.41 3.60 -0.98
N HIS A 172 17.13 3.85 -0.65
CA HIS A 172 16.52 5.18 -0.82
C HIS A 172 16.95 6.22 0.23
N SER A 173 17.46 5.75 1.37
CA SER A 173 17.98 6.63 2.43
C SER A 173 19.34 7.24 2.10
N LYS A 174 20.06 6.72 1.09
CA LYS A 174 21.43 7.17 0.72
C LYS A 174 21.48 8.19 -0.42
N VAL A 175 20.35 8.54 -1.03
CA VAL A 175 20.30 9.47 -2.18
C VAL A 175 19.86 10.88 -1.79
N LYS A 176 19.67 11.17 -0.49
CA LYS A 176 19.42 12.54 0.00
C LYS A 176 20.65 13.08 0.75
N HIS A 177 21.66 13.45 0.00
CA HIS A 177 22.66 14.46 0.41
C HIS A 177 23.00 15.34 -0.78
#